data_261886fd45c7a4aed1b9ee2641f2f78e
#
_entry.id   261886fd45c7a4aed1b9ee2641f2f78e
#
_cell.length_a   1.000
_cell.length_b   1.000
_cell.length_c   1.000
_cell.angle_alpha   90.00
_cell.angle_beta   90.00
_cell.angle_gamma   90.00
#
_symmetry.space_group_name_H-M   'P 1'
#
loop_
_entity.id
_entity.type
_entity.pdbx_description
1 polymer ?
#
loop_
_entity_poly.entity_id
_entity_poly.type
_entity_poly.pdbx_seq_one_letter_code
_entity_poly.pdbx_strand_id
1 'polypeptide(L)'
;RNGWEEPQPSISWKKIRSKSGGHLYHHIHELDCIQFIMGPATRVTMTGGNVAHSGPEFGDEDDMLFLNLEFGNNTYAIVEYGSAFHWPEHYVLIQGTKGAIRIDMCNVGMTVKLADGTEEHYCVHANKEIDDDRTRIYHSTEMDGAIQYGHPGKKPPMWLNSIMNAEMEFFSGVMHGDPIPDEFKPLMTGEAARAAIATADAATLS
;
A
#
# COMPACT_ATOMS: atom_id res chain seq x y z
N ARG A 1 -6.55 2.40 6.14
CA ARG A 1 -7.83 2.06 6.83
C ARG A 1 -8.79 1.44 5.81
N ASN A 2 -9.00 0.14 5.89
CA ASN A 2 -9.75 -0.62 4.88
C ASN A 2 -11.28 -0.54 5.02
N GLY A 3 -11.78 0.08 6.07
CA GLY A 3 -13.19 0.08 6.43
C GLY A 3 -13.53 -0.95 7.50
N TRP A 4 -14.84 -1.13 7.77
CA TRP A 4 -15.32 -2.11 8.73
C TRP A 4 -15.51 -3.47 8.05
N GLU A 5 -14.96 -4.50 8.66
CA GLU A 5 -15.04 -5.84 8.10
C GLU A 5 -16.35 -6.53 8.50
N GLU A 6 -16.99 -7.15 7.54
CA GLU A 6 -18.18 -7.97 7.75
C GLU A 6 -17.82 -9.46 7.91
N PRO A 7 -18.60 -10.24 8.69
CA PRO A 7 -18.37 -11.67 8.87
C PRO A 7 -18.35 -12.41 7.54
N GLN A 8 -17.44 -13.36 7.38
CA GLN A 8 -17.30 -14.16 6.18
C GLN A 8 -17.76 -15.61 6.43
N PRO A 9 -18.52 -16.25 5.50
CA PRO A 9 -18.93 -17.63 5.65
C PRO A 9 -17.75 -18.61 5.60
N SER A 10 -16.65 -18.20 5.03
CA SER A 10 -15.36 -18.89 5.08
C SER A 10 -14.23 -17.87 5.04
N ILE A 11 -13.27 -18.01 5.94
CA ILE A 11 -12.11 -17.13 6.00
C ILE A 11 -10.99 -17.59 5.07
N SER A 12 -10.35 -16.64 4.43
CA SER A 12 -9.14 -16.87 3.64
C SER A 12 -7.96 -17.22 4.57
N TRP A 13 -6.97 -17.93 4.03
CA TRP A 13 -5.69 -18.17 4.72
C TRP A 13 -5.01 -16.87 5.17
N LYS A 14 -5.28 -15.76 4.50
CA LYS A 14 -4.80 -14.41 4.84
C LYS A 14 -5.31 -13.90 6.19
N LYS A 15 -6.38 -14.45 6.68
CA LYS A 15 -6.97 -14.12 7.99
C LYS A 15 -6.50 -15.03 9.12
N ILE A 16 -5.56 -15.91 8.84
CA ILE A 16 -5.02 -16.87 9.79
C ILE A 16 -3.54 -16.53 10.02
N ARG A 17 -3.22 -15.93 11.16
CA ARG A 17 -1.87 -15.44 11.49
C ARG A 17 -0.79 -16.51 11.34
N SER A 18 -1.07 -17.75 11.74
CA SER A 18 -0.12 -18.85 11.59
C SER A 18 0.17 -19.25 10.14
N LYS A 19 -0.65 -18.80 9.18
CA LYS A 19 -0.46 -19.04 7.75
C LYS A 19 0.06 -17.82 7.00
N SER A 20 -0.33 -16.64 7.44
CA SER A 20 0.00 -15.38 6.80
C SER A 20 1.31 -14.77 7.30
N GLY A 21 1.67 -15.04 8.54
CA GLY A 21 2.76 -14.39 9.27
C GLY A 21 2.32 -13.15 10.03
N GLY A 22 1.13 -12.62 9.76
CA GLY A 22 0.57 -11.42 10.38
C GLY A 22 0.21 -10.33 9.36
N HIS A 23 -0.61 -9.39 9.80
CA HIS A 23 -1.19 -8.35 8.95
C HIS A 23 -0.15 -7.54 8.17
N LEU A 24 0.98 -7.20 8.78
CA LEU A 24 2.03 -6.40 8.13
C LEU A 24 2.65 -7.08 6.92
N TYR A 25 2.67 -8.41 6.87
CA TYR A 25 3.21 -9.14 5.72
C TYR A 25 2.25 -9.17 4.54
N HIS A 26 0.95 -9.00 4.76
CA HIS A 26 -0.02 -8.77 3.69
C HIS A 26 0.08 -7.36 3.09
N HIS A 27 0.36 -6.39 3.95
CA HIS A 27 0.45 -4.98 3.62
C HIS A 27 1.89 -4.49 3.57
N ILE A 28 2.81 -5.40 3.21
CA ILE A 28 4.24 -5.11 3.10
C ILE A 28 4.55 -4.02 2.06
N HIS A 29 3.67 -3.87 1.07
CA HIS A 29 3.82 -2.90 -0.02
C HIS A 29 3.89 -1.46 0.47
N GLU A 30 3.10 -1.09 1.48
CA GLU A 30 3.11 0.25 2.04
C GLU A 30 4.42 0.54 2.78
N LEU A 31 4.96 -0.45 3.52
CA LEU A 31 6.27 -0.32 4.17
C LEU A 31 7.40 -0.21 3.14
N ASP A 32 7.32 -0.97 2.06
CA ASP A 32 8.26 -0.92 0.96
C ASP A 32 8.23 0.45 0.27
N CYS A 33 7.05 0.95 -0.10
CA CYS A 33 6.88 2.27 -0.70
C CYS A 33 7.40 3.40 0.19
N ILE A 34 7.12 3.38 1.49
CA ILE A 34 7.61 4.39 2.42
C ILE A 34 9.13 4.37 2.47
N GLN A 35 9.74 3.20 2.58
CA GLN A 35 11.19 3.07 2.63
C GLN A 35 11.87 3.32 1.28
N PHE A 36 11.20 3.09 0.17
CA PHE A 36 11.67 3.52 -1.15
C PHE A 36 11.82 5.04 -1.24
N ILE A 37 10.88 5.79 -0.65
CA ILE A 37 10.89 7.26 -0.65
C ILE A 37 11.86 7.83 0.40
N MET A 38 11.87 7.25 1.61
CA MET A 38 12.52 7.82 2.79
C MET A 38 13.86 7.16 3.13
N GLY A 39 14.20 6.06 2.47
CA GLY A 39 15.28 5.17 2.86
C GLY A 39 14.88 4.18 3.96
N PRO A 40 15.77 3.27 4.37
CA PRO A 40 15.49 2.29 5.42
C PRO A 40 15.15 2.93 6.75
N ALA A 41 14.09 2.46 7.42
CA ALA A 41 13.77 2.89 8.77
C ALA A 41 14.88 2.49 9.76
N THR A 42 15.19 3.37 10.70
CA THR A 42 16.19 3.14 11.75
C THR A 42 15.56 2.66 13.05
N ARG A 43 14.27 2.94 13.22
CA ARG A 43 13.47 2.50 14.36
C ARG A 43 12.00 2.38 13.97
N VAL A 44 11.32 1.42 14.58
CA VAL A 44 9.88 1.24 14.48
C VAL A 44 9.29 0.94 15.85
N THR A 45 8.08 1.44 16.09
CA THR A 45 7.22 1.03 17.21
C THR A 45 5.82 0.79 16.67
N MET A 46 5.14 -0.22 17.21
CA MET A 46 3.80 -0.60 16.79
C MET A 46 2.88 -0.74 18.01
N THR A 47 1.64 -0.32 17.83
CA THR A 47 0.55 -0.55 18.79
C THR A 47 -0.70 -0.99 18.04
N GLY A 48 -1.55 -1.78 18.69
CA GLY A 48 -2.78 -2.30 18.10
C GLY A 48 -2.95 -3.80 18.34
N GLY A 49 -3.69 -4.45 17.47
CA GLY A 49 -3.97 -5.87 17.58
C GLY A 49 -5.32 -6.24 16.95
N ASN A 50 -5.86 -7.38 17.35
CA ASN A 50 -7.24 -7.76 17.05
C ASN A 50 -8.16 -7.10 18.06
N VAL A 51 -8.81 -6.00 17.65
CA VAL A 51 -9.56 -5.10 18.54
C VAL A 51 -11.06 -5.34 18.45
N ALA A 52 -11.58 -5.57 17.26
CA ALA A 52 -13.01 -5.61 16.99
C ALA A 52 -13.49 -6.93 16.36
N HIS A 53 -12.66 -7.60 15.57
CA HIS A 53 -13.04 -8.74 14.76
C HIS A 53 -12.36 -10.01 15.25
N SER A 54 -13.01 -10.72 16.16
CA SER A 54 -12.54 -12.01 16.67
C SER A 54 -13.57 -13.10 16.44
N GLY A 55 -13.09 -14.32 16.22
CA GLY A 55 -13.95 -15.48 16.05
C GLY A 55 -13.73 -16.18 14.70
N PRO A 56 -14.42 -17.33 14.50
CA PRO A 56 -14.19 -18.19 13.34
C PRO A 56 -14.56 -17.52 12.00
N GLU A 57 -15.43 -16.53 12.02
CA GLU A 57 -15.88 -15.77 10.84
C GLU A 57 -14.96 -14.63 10.43
N PHE A 58 -13.99 -14.26 11.29
CA PHE A 58 -13.04 -13.17 11.03
C PHE A 58 -11.58 -13.66 11.00
N GLY A 59 -11.26 -14.73 11.72
CA GLY A 59 -9.88 -15.19 11.90
C GLY A 59 -9.20 -14.60 13.13
N ASP A 60 -7.86 -14.56 13.11
CA ASP A 60 -7.01 -14.13 14.23
C ASP A 60 -5.95 -13.08 13.81
N GLU A 61 -6.14 -12.44 12.66
CA GLU A 61 -5.29 -11.34 12.22
C GLU A 61 -5.58 -10.06 12.99
N ASP A 62 -4.57 -9.20 13.09
CA ASP A 62 -4.74 -7.85 13.61
C ASP A 62 -5.66 -7.04 12.68
N ASP A 63 -6.62 -6.34 13.27
CA ASP A 63 -7.59 -5.54 12.53
C ASP A 63 -7.41 -4.03 12.75
N MET A 64 -6.51 -3.63 13.64
CA MET A 64 -6.14 -2.24 13.88
C MET A 64 -4.68 -2.14 14.32
N LEU A 65 -3.84 -1.51 13.49
CA LEU A 65 -2.42 -1.31 13.77
C LEU A 65 -2.02 0.14 13.50
N PHE A 66 -1.17 0.66 14.38
CA PHE A 66 -0.56 1.99 14.28
C PHE A 66 0.96 1.82 14.40
N LEU A 67 1.69 2.24 13.37
CA LEU A 67 3.14 2.19 13.35
C LEU A 67 3.72 3.60 13.35
N ASN A 68 4.78 3.79 14.13
CA ASN A 68 5.65 4.95 14.03
C ASN A 68 7.01 4.49 13.51
N LEU A 69 7.45 5.08 12.42
CA LEU A 69 8.73 4.82 11.78
C LEU A 69 9.63 6.06 11.94
N GLU A 70 10.86 5.83 12.37
CA GLU A 70 11.89 6.86 12.43
C GLU A 70 12.91 6.58 11.34
N PHE A 71 13.32 7.64 10.64
CA PHE A 71 14.39 7.62 9.65
C PHE A 71 15.51 8.57 10.09
N GLY A 72 16.63 8.53 9.44
CA GLY A 72 17.66 9.53 9.69
C GLY A 72 17.18 10.98 9.44
N ASN A 73 17.91 11.96 9.93
CA ASN A 73 17.69 13.39 9.66
C ASN A 73 16.32 13.97 10.12
N ASN A 74 15.82 13.53 11.28
CA ASN A 74 14.53 13.96 11.83
C ASN A 74 13.35 13.76 10.89
N THR A 75 13.35 12.65 10.20
CA THR A 75 12.28 12.25 9.31
C THR A 75 11.46 11.11 9.95
N TYR A 76 10.16 11.17 9.85
CA TYR A 76 9.23 10.26 10.52
C TYR A 76 8.08 9.87 9.59
N ALA A 77 7.51 8.68 9.80
CA ALA A 77 6.25 8.30 9.19
C ALA A 77 5.31 7.68 10.22
N ILE A 78 4.01 7.89 10.03
CA ILE A 78 2.94 7.24 10.77
C ILE A 78 2.15 6.41 9.77
N VAL A 79 1.91 5.16 10.11
CA VAL A 79 1.12 4.24 9.27
C VAL A 79 -0.04 3.70 10.08
N GLU A 80 -1.22 3.73 9.51
CA GLU A 80 -2.43 3.17 10.09
C GLU A 80 -2.95 2.07 9.18
N TYR A 81 -3.10 0.88 9.72
CA TYR A 81 -3.61 -0.28 9.01
C TYR A 81 -4.84 -0.86 9.69
N GLY A 82 -5.66 -1.56 8.92
CA GLY A 82 -6.64 -2.47 9.45
C GLY A 82 -8.04 -2.32 8.87
N SER A 83 -8.91 -3.22 9.32
CA SER A 83 -10.30 -3.36 8.90
C SER A 83 -11.31 -3.03 10.00
N ALA A 84 -10.86 -2.47 11.13
CA ALA A 84 -11.72 -2.04 12.24
C ALA A 84 -12.00 -0.52 12.23
N PHE A 85 -12.18 0.04 11.06
CA PHE A 85 -12.47 1.47 10.88
C PHE A 85 -13.78 1.68 10.13
N HIS A 86 -14.78 2.28 10.78
CA HIS A 86 -16.03 2.67 10.11
C HIS A 86 -15.85 3.78 9.08
N TRP A 87 -14.73 4.50 9.13
CA TRP A 87 -14.36 5.51 8.15
C TRP A 87 -13.16 5.02 7.32
N PRO A 88 -13.41 4.40 6.16
CA PRO A 88 -12.32 3.93 5.29
C PRO A 88 -11.59 5.12 4.66
N GLU A 89 -10.27 5.02 4.62
CA GLU A 89 -9.39 5.98 3.96
C GLU A 89 -8.18 5.25 3.39
N HIS A 90 -7.78 5.60 2.19
CA HIS A 90 -6.54 5.12 1.62
C HIS A 90 -5.84 6.29 0.94
N TYR A 91 -4.89 6.88 1.63
CA TYR A 91 -4.08 7.99 1.10
C TYR A 91 -2.65 7.93 1.65
N VAL A 92 -1.76 8.60 0.92
CA VAL A 92 -0.40 8.92 1.37
C VAL A 92 -0.30 10.45 1.49
N LEU A 93 0.18 10.93 2.63
CA LEU A 93 0.43 12.35 2.88
C LEU A 93 1.89 12.55 3.23
N ILE A 94 2.63 13.24 2.35
CA ILE A 94 4.03 13.59 2.56
C ILE A 94 4.09 15.06 2.91
N GLN A 95 4.71 15.37 4.06
CA GLN A 95 4.91 16.73 4.55
C GLN A 95 6.38 17.08 4.51
N GLY A 96 6.71 18.19 3.89
CA GLY A 96 8.07 18.69 3.77
C GLY A 96 8.17 20.19 4.05
N THR A 97 9.37 20.71 4.17
CA THR A 97 9.62 22.13 4.46
C THR A 97 9.24 23.07 3.29
N LYS A 98 9.10 22.53 2.09
CA LYS A 98 8.75 23.29 0.88
C LYS A 98 7.30 23.13 0.45
N GLY A 99 6.55 22.22 1.09
CA GLY A 99 5.16 21.93 0.73
C GLY A 99 4.74 20.54 1.18
N ALA A 100 3.59 20.10 0.68
CA ALA A 100 3.00 18.81 0.96
C ALA A 100 2.50 18.13 -0.32
N ILE A 101 2.50 16.80 -0.32
CA ILE A 101 1.92 15.99 -1.39
C ILE A 101 0.88 15.07 -0.76
N ARG A 102 -0.35 15.09 -1.26
CA ARG A 102 -1.38 14.11 -0.90
C ARG A 102 -1.74 13.27 -2.12
N ILE A 103 -1.57 11.98 -2.00
CA ILE A 103 -2.00 10.99 -3.00
C ILE A 103 -3.24 10.32 -2.43
N ASP A 104 -4.39 10.50 -3.05
CA ASP A 104 -5.65 9.86 -2.66
C ASP A 104 -5.88 8.62 -3.53
N MET A 105 -6.13 7.49 -2.89
CA MET A 105 -6.35 6.22 -3.58
C MET A 105 -7.84 5.81 -3.60
N CYS A 106 -8.69 6.58 -2.91
CA CYS A 106 -10.14 6.39 -2.91
C CYS A 106 -10.80 7.26 -3.97
N ASN A 107 -10.45 8.58 -3.99
CA ASN A 107 -10.77 9.51 -5.05
C ASN A 107 -9.46 9.82 -5.78
N VAL A 108 -9.11 8.93 -6.69
CA VAL A 108 -7.74 8.82 -7.20
C VAL A 108 -7.26 10.12 -7.83
N GLY A 109 -6.16 10.62 -7.30
CA GLY A 109 -5.53 11.85 -7.72
C GLY A 109 -4.41 12.26 -6.77
N MET A 110 -3.57 13.17 -7.22
CA MET A 110 -2.48 13.72 -6.42
C MET A 110 -2.60 15.25 -6.37
N THR A 111 -2.49 15.79 -5.16
CA THR A 111 -2.45 17.24 -4.92
C THR A 111 -1.11 17.60 -4.32
N VAL A 112 -0.47 18.61 -4.89
CA VAL A 112 0.76 19.22 -4.38
C VAL A 112 0.43 20.63 -3.89
N LYS A 113 0.76 20.92 -2.64
CA LYS A 113 0.64 22.26 -2.04
C LYS A 113 2.03 22.78 -1.74
N LEU A 114 2.40 23.88 -2.37
CA LEU A 114 3.68 24.54 -2.14
C LEU A 114 3.59 25.52 -0.96
N ALA A 115 4.74 25.86 -0.39
CA ALA A 115 4.82 26.77 0.75
C ALA A 115 4.34 28.21 0.45
N ASP A 116 4.32 28.61 -0.82
CA ASP A 116 3.81 29.91 -1.29
C ASP A 116 2.27 29.93 -1.46
N GLY A 117 1.61 28.80 -1.19
CA GLY A 117 0.15 28.65 -1.32
C GLY A 117 -0.31 28.14 -2.69
N THR A 118 0.60 27.91 -3.63
CA THR A 118 0.28 27.31 -4.93
C THR A 118 -0.23 25.89 -4.72
N GLU A 119 -1.31 25.53 -5.41
CA GLU A 119 -1.87 24.19 -5.42
C GLU A 119 -1.92 23.63 -6.86
N GLU A 120 -1.39 22.45 -7.04
CA GLU A 120 -1.32 21.75 -8.33
C GLU A 120 -1.93 20.35 -8.20
N HIS A 121 -2.58 19.89 -9.29
CA HIS A 121 -3.24 18.59 -9.33
C HIS A 121 -2.66 17.72 -10.45
N TYR A 122 -2.41 16.46 -10.15
CA TYR A 122 -1.82 15.50 -11.07
C TYR A 122 -2.60 14.18 -11.06
N CYS A 123 -2.51 13.44 -12.15
CA CYS A 123 -2.94 12.06 -12.19
C CYS A 123 -1.96 11.17 -11.41
N VAL A 124 -2.49 10.13 -10.77
CA VAL A 124 -1.68 9.07 -10.14
C VAL A 124 -1.25 8.05 -11.20
N HIS A 125 -2.14 7.75 -12.14
CA HIS A 125 -1.85 6.86 -13.27
C HIS A 125 -1.50 7.65 -14.54
N ALA A 126 -1.38 6.96 -15.65
CA ALA A 126 -0.97 7.54 -16.92
C ALA A 126 -1.89 8.67 -17.42
N ASN A 127 -3.16 8.65 -17.06
CA ASN A 127 -4.13 9.68 -17.41
C ASN A 127 -5.35 9.66 -16.48
N LYS A 128 -6.18 10.68 -16.61
CA LYS A 128 -7.38 10.86 -15.79
C LYS A 128 -8.43 9.77 -15.99
N GLU A 129 -8.55 9.19 -17.16
CA GLU A 129 -9.52 8.12 -17.43
C GLU A 129 -9.24 6.89 -16.58
N ILE A 130 -7.96 6.54 -16.40
CA ILE A 130 -7.53 5.43 -15.53
C ILE A 130 -7.78 5.76 -14.06
N ASP A 131 -7.50 7.01 -13.63
CA ASP A 131 -7.79 7.46 -12.26
C ASP A 131 -9.30 7.40 -11.96
N ASP A 132 -10.12 7.86 -12.91
CA ASP A 132 -11.59 7.84 -12.76
C ASP A 132 -12.13 6.40 -12.74
N ASP A 133 -11.58 5.48 -13.53
CA ASP A 133 -11.95 4.07 -13.50
C ASP A 133 -11.64 3.44 -12.15
N ARG A 134 -10.45 3.69 -11.61
CA ARG A 134 -10.08 3.21 -10.28
C ARG A 134 -10.96 3.79 -9.18
N THR A 135 -11.25 5.09 -9.23
CA THR A 135 -12.18 5.76 -8.30
C THR A 135 -13.56 5.11 -8.35
N ARG A 136 -14.10 4.87 -9.55
CA ARG A 136 -15.38 4.22 -9.75
C ARG A 136 -15.39 2.80 -9.15
N ILE A 137 -14.36 2.02 -9.40
CA ILE A 137 -14.23 0.65 -8.86
C ILE A 137 -14.15 0.69 -7.34
N TYR A 138 -13.37 1.59 -6.76
CA TYR A 138 -13.24 1.73 -5.31
C TYR A 138 -14.58 2.00 -4.62
N HIS A 139 -15.41 2.86 -5.20
CA HIS A 139 -16.73 3.19 -4.65
C HIS A 139 -17.84 2.19 -5.04
N SER A 140 -17.53 1.21 -5.88
CA SER A 140 -18.47 0.15 -6.23
C SER A 140 -18.44 -0.97 -5.19
N THR A 141 -19.55 -1.70 -5.06
CA THR A 141 -19.61 -2.92 -4.25
C THR A 141 -18.82 -4.09 -4.87
N GLU A 142 -18.25 -3.89 -6.05
CA GLU A 142 -17.53 -4.89 -6.84
C GLU A 142 -16.01 -4.91 -6.55
N MET A 143 -15.50 -4.06 -5.65
CA MET A 143 -14.07 -3.81 -5.49
C MET A 143 -13.24 -5.08 -5.30
N ASP A 144 -13.67 -6.01 -4.45
CA ASP A 144 -12.96 -7.27 -4.23
C ASP A 144 -13.33 -8.37 -5.24
N GLY A 145 -14.51 -8.28 -5.85
CA GLY A 145 -14.99 -9.23 -6.85
C GLY A 145 -14.61 -8.89 -8.28
N ALA A 146 -14.27 -7.63 -8.57
CA ALA A 146 -13.92 -7.18 -9.92
C ALA A 146 -12.56 -7.75 -10.39
N ILE A 147 -11.64 -7.98 -9.46
CA ILE A 147 -10.32 -8.54 -9.74
C ILE A 147 -10.35 -10.06 -9.53
N GLN A 148 -10.84 -10.79 -10.50
CA GLN A 148 -10.74 -12.24 -10.51
C GLN A 148 -9.53 -12.68 -11.33
N TYR A 149 -8.38 -12.73 -10.66
CA TYR A 149 -7.13 -13.17 -11.26
C TYR A 149 -7.27 -14.54 -11.89
N GLY A 150 -6.79 -14.68 -13.13
CA GLY A 150 -6.79 -15.95 -13.85
C GLY A 150 -8.14 -16.42 -14.35
N HIS A 151 -9.22 -15.65 -14.25
CA HIS A 151 -10.52 -16.01 -14.81
C HIS A 151 -10.57 -15.66 -16.31
N PRO A 152 -10.69 -16.64 -17.23
CA PRO A 152 -10.56 -16.40 -18.68
C PRO A 152 -11.58 -15.42 -19.27
N GLY A 153 -12.73 -15.25 -18.64
CA GLY A 153 -13.81 -14.39 -19.10
C GLY A 153 -13.79 -12.97 -18.52
N LYS A 154 -12.82 -12.63 -17.64
CA LYS A 154 -12.77 -11.31 -17.01
C LYS A 154 -11.46 -10.60 -17.32
N LYS A 155 -11.58 -9.37 -17.77
CA LYS A 155 -10.42 -8.49 -17.97
C LYS A 155 -10.06 -7.79 -16.67
N PRO A 156 -8.77 -7.59 -16.38
CA PRO A 156 -8.36 -6.75 -15.26
C PRO A 156 -8.85 -5.30 -15.49
N PRO A 157 -9.09 -4.53 -14.41
CA PRO A 157 -9.37 -3.11 -14.51
C PRO A 157 -8.27 -2.36 -15.28
N MET A 158 -8.60 -1.23 -15.91
CA MET A 158 -7.65 -0.47 -16.71
C MET A 158 -6.40 -0.06 -15.92
N TRP A 159 -6.57 0.40 -14.69
CA TRP A 159 -5.46 0.81 -13.83
C TRP A 159 -4.50 -0.35 -13.53
N LEU A 160 -5.02 -1.54 -13.23
CA LEU A 160 -4.21 -2.72 -12.95
C LEU A 160 -3.50 -3.22 -14.21
N ASN A 161 -4.21 -3.27 -15.34
CA ASN A 161 -3.63 -3.66 -16.61
C ASN A 161 -2.49 -2.72 -17.02
N SER A 162 -2.66 -1.42 -16.82
CA SER A 162 -1.63 -0.41 -17.10
C SER A 162 -0.37 -0.63 -16.26
N ILE A 163 -0.52 -0.86 -14.96
CA ILE A 163 0.61 -1.12 -14.04
C ILE A 163 1.33 -2.42 -14.42
N MET A 164 0.57 -3.50 -14.62
CA MET A 164 1.16 -4.81 -14.97
C MET A 164 1.90 -4.78 -16.30
N ASN A 165 1.37 -4.06 -17.29
CA ASN A 165 2.06 -3.90 -18.57
C ASN A 165 3.37 -3.13 -18.40
N ALA A 166 3.37 -2.01 -17.65
CA ALA A 166 4.57 -1.24 -17.39
C ALA A 166 5.64 -2.05 -16.64
N GLU A 167 5.23 -2.86 -15.66
CA GLU A 167 6.13 -3.77 -14.95
C GLU A 167 6.74 -4.81 -15.88
N MET A 168 5.93 -5.45 -16.73
CA MET A 168 6.39 -6.46 -17.69
C MET A 168 7.28 -5.86 -18.79
N GLU A 169 6.99 -4.65 -19.26
CA GLU A 169 7.82 -3.93 -20.22
C GLU A 169 9.18 -3.59 -19.61
N PHE A 170 9.20 -3.06 -18.38
CA PHE A 170 10.43 -2.78 -17.65
C PHE A 170 11.27 -4.06 -17.45
N PHE A 171 10.66 -5.13 -16.95
CA PHE A 171 11.34 -6.41 -16.72
C PHE A 171 11.89 -6.99 -18.03
N SER A 172 11.10 -6.97 -19.11
CA SER A 172 11.52 -7.42 -20.43
C SER A 172 12.71 -6.60 -20.96
N GLY A 173 12.67 -5.27 -20.80
CA GLY A 173 13.76 -4.38 -21.20
C GLY A 173 15.06 -4.72 -20.48
N VAL A 174 15.01 -4.88 -19.17
CA VAL A 174 16.17 -5.29 -18.33
C VAL A 174 16.73 -6.64 -18.80
N MET A 175 15.88 -7.62 -19.11
CA MET A 175 16.32 -8.93 -19.61
C MET A 175 16.99 -8.83 -21.01
N HIS A 176 16.68 -7.81 -21.79
CA HIS A 176 17.32 -7.53 -23.08
C HIS A 176 18.52 -6.59 -22.99
N GLY A 177 18.89 -6.16 -21.80
CA GLY A 177 20.08 -5.36 -21.53
C GLY A 177 19.86 -3.86 -21.39
N ASP A 178 18.61 -3.42 -21.25
CA ASP A 178 18.34 -2.02 -20.93
C ASP A 178 18.92 -1.64 -19.57
N PRO A 179 19.45 -0.43 -19.41
CA PRO A 179 20.03 0.02 -18.16
C PRO A 179 18.94 0.15 -17.09
N ILE A 180 19.25 -0.34 -15.88
CA ILE A 180 18.37 -0.18 -14.71
C ILE A 180 18.60 1.21 -14.13
N PRO A 181 17.56 2.07 -14.00
CA PRO A 181 17.64 3.34 -13.27
C PRO A 181 18.18 3.15 -11.85
N ASP A 182 18.98 4.08 -11.36
CA ASP A 182 19.65 3.95 -10.06
C ASP A 182 18.66 3.77 -8.92
N GLU A 183 17.51 4.44 -8.97
CA GLU A 183 16.43 4.34 -8.01
C GLU A 183 15.80 2.93 -7.92
N PHE A 184 15.87 2.15 -9.01
CA PHE A 184 15.29 0.79 -9.04
C PHE A 184 16.32 -0.32 -8.74
N LYS A 185 17.61 0.00 -8.67
CA LYS A 185 18.65 -1.00 -8.34
C LYS A 185 18.39 -1.73 -7.02
N PRO A 186 17.99 -1.08 -5.91
CA PRO A 186 17.68 -1.77 -4.66
C PRO A 186 16.55 -2.80 -4.78
N LEU A 187 15.56 -2.55 -5.67
CA LEU A 187 14.47 -3.49 -5.94
C LEU A 187 15.00 -4.76 -6.62
N MET A 188 15.92 -4.59 -7.58
CA MET A 188 16.51 -5.71 -8.34
C MET A 188 17.45 -6.57 -7.51
N THR A 189 18.07 -6.03 -6.46
CA THR A 189 18.98 -6.77 -5.55
C THR A 189 18.26 -7.43 -4.37
N GLY A 190 16.97 -7.14 -4.18
CA GLY A 190 16.20 -7.60 -3.04
C GLY A 190 16.47 -6.84 -1.73
N GLU A 191 17.30 -5.81 -1.75
CA GLU A 191 17.60 -4.99 -0.56
C GLU A 191 16.37 -4.28 -0.02
N ALA A 192 15.54 -3.72 -0.91
CA ALA A 192 14.28 -3.07 -0.55
C ALA A 192 13.33 -4.06 0.13
N ALA A 193 13.13 -5.24 -0.46
CA ALA A 193 12.28 -6.28 0.11
C ALA A 193 12.78 -6.73 1.49
N ARG A 194 14.10 -6.90 1.64
CA ARG A 194 14.70 -7.21 2.94
C ARG A 194 14.45 -6.11 3.97
N ALA A 195 14.55 -4.85 3.60
CA ALA A 195 14.31 -3.73 4.51
C ALA A 195 12.85 -3.69 4.97
N ALA A 196 11.90 -3.92 4.07
CA ALA A 196 10.48 -3.97 4.39
C ALA A 196 10.16 -5.11 5.36
N ILE A 197 10.67 -6.33 5.10
CA ILE A 197 10.50 -7.50 5.99
C ILE A 197 11.13 -7.23 7.36
N ALA A 198 12.37 -6.72 7.42
CA ALA A 198 13.04 -6.41 8.69
C ALA A 198 12.27 -5.37 9.52
N THR A 199 11.62 -4.41 8.86
CA THR A 199 10.77 -3.42 9.52
C THR A 199 9.49 -4.06 10.07
N ALA A 200 8.85 -4.96 9.31
CA ALA A 200 7.68 -5.71 9.78
C ALA A 200 8.02 -6.61 10.97
N ASP A 201 9.15 -7.32 10.92
CA ASP A 201 9.65 -8.15 12.02
C ASP A 201 9.90 -7.30 13.28
N ALA A 202 10.62 -6.18 13.14
CA ALA A 202 10.91 -5.28 14.26
C ALA A 202 9.63 -4.66 14.85
N ALA A 203 8.66 -4.28 14.01
CA ALA A 203 7.37 -3.78 14.46
C ALA A 203 6.61 -4.82 15.29
N THR A 204 6.60 -6.07 14.84
CA THR A 204 5.92 -7.16 15.54
C THR A 204 6.55 -7.48 16.90
N LEU A 205 7.83 -7.17 17.09
CA LEU A 205 8.58 -7.38 18.34
C LEU A 205 8.54 -6.16 19.29
N SER A 206 8.06 -5.02 18.84
CA SER A 206 8.06 -3.78 19.62
C SER A 206 6.83 -3.66 20.53
#